data_2772ac3e326b0d0f165b50729f69f273
#
_entry.id   2772ac3e326b0d0f165b50729f69f273
#
_cell.length_a   1.000
_cell.length_b   1.000
_cell.length_c   1.000
_cell.angle_alpha   90.00
_cell.angle_beta   90.00
_cell.angle_gamma   90.00
#
_symmetry.space_group_name_H-M   'P 1'
#
loop_
_entity.id
_entity.type
_entity.pdbx_description
1 polymer ?
#
loop_
_entity_poly.entity_id
_entity_poly.type
_entity_poly.pdbx_seq_one_letter_code
_entity_poly.pdbx_strand_id
1 'polypeptide(L)'
;MTTATKSNPVEISVESGSPETVKTGVLVVGAFSDGTLPPSSKMVDEASKGKLTAVLKRGDLGQNAGSSLLLFDLPGVEADRVLLVSLGRDGFGDKAFRDALVGAAKALSGSRAKDAIVTLTALDVPGRSLAWRLQEASRLMVDGAYRFDAPRAKTGKIDRAARKITLLVSGKVSDEAKTAVRRGQAIAEGIALAKDLGNLPGNICNPTYLADTAQALGKEFKLAVDVLEREEMRKLGMGAALSVGQGSAQPCKFIVMHYKRGGKAQPVVLVGKGVTFDTGGISLKPGANMDEMKFDMCGAASVLGAMKTVARLELPINLVAIIPAVENMPGGNATRPGDVVTSMSGQTIEILNTDAEGRLGLADALTYAERFDPACVIDIATLTGACVIALGNLTSGLFANDDELAEQLLESGSDTGDRAWRLPMFDEYQDLLKSNFADVSNLGGRPAGAITAACFLKRFADKFKWAHLDIAGTNAVSGDAKGATGRPVALLTDFLIARAENRARGTTTRSGLRRAA
;
A
#
# COMPACT_ATOMS: atom_id res chain seq x y z
N MET A 1 16.17 20.71 8.16
CA MET A 1 16.20 19.28 7.76
C MET A 1 15.94 18.42 8.99
N THR A 2 14.72 18.08 9.27
CA THR A 2 14.36 17.09 10.29
C THR A 2 14.60 15.72 9.68
N THR A 3 15.75 15.14 9.99
CA THR A 3 16.05 13.74 9.68
C THR A 3 14.91 12.89 10.23
N ALA A 4 14.20 12.18 9.33
CA ALA A 4 13.27 11.13 9.73
C ALA A 4 13.96 10.31 10.82
N THR A 5 13.36 10.26 11.99
CA THR A 5 13.89 9.49 13.12
C THR A 5 14.02 8.05 12.65
N LYS A 6 15.25 7.54 12.56
CA LYS A 6 15.51 6.13 12.29
C LYS A 6 14.81 5.32 13.38
N SER A 7 13.58 4.92 13.08
CA SER A 7 12.92 3.92 13.89
C SER A 7 13.77 2.66 13.80
N ASN A 8 14.29 2.15 14.93
CA ASN A 8 14.91 0.83 14.91
C ASN A 8 13.88 -0.15 14.35
N PRO A 9 14.13 -0.75 13.18
CA PRO A 9 13.19 -1.69 12.57
C PRO A 9 12.97 -2.88 13.51
N VAL A 10 11.77 -3.44 13.49
CA VAL A 10 11.51 -4.74 14.10
C VAL A 10 12.31 -5.78 13.32
N GLU A 11 13.17 -6.51 14.03
CA GLU A 11 13.87 -7.66 13.46
C GLU A 11 12.91 -8.85 13.43
N ILE A 12 12.73 -9.47 12.26
CA ILE A 12 11.90 -10.65 12.12
C ILE A 12 12.70 -11.83 11.55
N SER A 13 12.52 -13.00 12.14
CA SER A 13 13.21 -14.23 11.76
C SER A 13 12.26 -15.42 11.72
N VAL A 14 12.72 -16.54 11.19
CA VAL A 14 12.02 -17.83 11.22
C VAL A 14 12.94 -18.88 11.82
N GLU A 15 12.41 -19.64 12.79
CA GLU A 15 13.13 -20.70 13.48
C GLU A 15 12.24 -21.93 13.62
N SER A 16 12.84 -23.10 13.87
CA SER A 16 12.13 -24.32 14.26
C SER A 16 12.31 -24.60 15.74
N GLY A 17 11.27 -25.15 16.37
CA GLY A 17 11.32 -25.46 17.80
C GLY A 17 9.99 -25.95 18.35
N SER A 18 9.98 -26.30 19.62
CA SER A 18 8.78 -26.69 20.36
C SER A 18 8.27 -25.50 21.16
N PRO A 19 6.98 -25.12 21.01
CA PRO A 19 6.44 -23.88 21.59
C PRO A 19 6.58 -23.81 23.11
N GLU A 20 6.47 -24.93 23.82
CA GLU A 20 6.54 -24.99 25.28
C GLU A 20 7.95 -24.80 25.85
N THR A 21 8.99 -25.06 25.02
CA THR A 21 10.40 -25.02 25.46
C THR A 21 11.16 -23.78 25.01
N VAL A 22 10.53 -22.90 24.22
CA VAL A 22 11.18 -21.68 23.73
C VAL A 22 11.20 -20.59 24.78
N LYS A 23 12.38 -19.98 25.02
CA LYS A 23 12.55 -18.84 25.91
C LYS A 23 12.28 -17.56 25.18
N THR A 24 11.25 -16.82 25.61
CA THR A 24 10.85 -15.55 25.02
C THR A 24 10.03 -14.72 26.00
N GLY A 25 10.02 -13.40 25.82
CA GLY A 25 9.19 -12.51 26.59
C GLY A 25 7.68 -12.71 26.38
N VAL A 26 7.27 -13.11 25.14
CA VAL A 26 5.88 -13.49 24.82
C VAL A 26 5.84 -14.60 23.79
N LEU A 27 5.16 -15.69 24.09
CA LEU A 27 4.79 -16.73 23.14
C LEU A 27 3.36 -16.50 22.66
N VAL A 28 3.16 -16.37 21.34
CA VAL A 28 1.85 -16.18 20.70
C VAL A 28 1.32 -17.52 20.21
N VAL A 29 0.15 -17.94 20.69
CA VAL A 29 -0.54 -19.18 20.31
C VAL A 29 -2.00 -18.90 19.93
N GLY A 30 -2.60 -19.74 19.10
CA GLY A 30 -3.99 -19.57 18.65
C GLY A 30 -4.96 -20.53 19.34
N ALA A 31 -6.24 -20.14 19.43
CA ALA A 31 -7.34 -21.03 19.82
C ALA A 31 -8.58 -20.71 19.01
N PHE A 32 -9.32 -21.74 18.58
CA PHE A 32 -10.64 -21.54 17.99
C PHE A 32 -11.67 -21.22 19.07
N SER A 33 -12.70 -20.49 18.68
CA SER A 33 -13.74 -20.04 19.64
C SER A 33 -14.65 -21.17 20.16
N ASP A 34 -14.64 -22.34 19.51
CA ASP A 34 -15.29 -23.56 19.98
C ASP A 34 -14.48 -24.31 21.07
N GLY A 35 -13.30 -23.79 21.40
CA GLY A 35 -12.38 -24.39 22.37
C GLY A 35 -11.35 -25.33 21.76
N THR A 36 -11.38 -25.55 20.45
CA THR A 36 -10.39 -26.38 19.76
C THR A 36 -9.01 -25.70 19.76
N LEU A 37 -7.99 -26.44 20.17
CA LEU A 37 -6.60 -26.00 20.18
C LEU A 37 -5.82 -26.58 18.98
N PRO A 38 -5.15 -25.74 18.17
CA PRO A 38 -4.19 -26.18 17.18
C PRO A 38 -3.02 -26.95 17.79
N PRO A 39 -2.23 -27.72 17.00
CA PRO A 39 -1.13 -28.55 17.54
C PRO A 39 -0.16 -27.79 18.43
N SER A 40 0.31 -26.60 18.03
CA SER A 40 1.22 -25.78 18.84
C SER A 40 0.60 -25.35 20.17
N SER A 41 -0.68 -25.04 20.18
CA SER A 41 -1.39 -24.65 21.40
C SER A 41 -1.68 -25.83 22.31
N LYS A 42 -1.91 -27.04 21.74
CA LYS A 42 -2.07 -28.29 22.52
C LYS A 42 -0.78 -28.60 23.28
N MET A 43 0.40 -28.46 22.66
CA MET A 43 1.68 -28.66 23.35
C MET A 43 1.83 -27.74 24.57
N VAL A 44 1.46 -26.46 24.40
CA VAL A 44 1.47 -25.47 25.50
C VAL A 44 0.42 -25.80 26.58
N ASP A 45 -0.77 -26.25 26.18
CA ASP A 45 -1.84 -26.64 27.10
C ASP A 45 -1.44 -27.87 27.93
N GLU A 46 -0.88 -28.90 27.28
CA GLU A 46 -0.38 -30.10 27.95
C GLU A 46 0.76 -29.77 28.94
N ALA A 47 1.76 -29.00 28.51
CA ALA A 47 2.85 -28.55 29.37
C ALA A 47 2.34 -27.75 30.58
N SER A 48 1.33 -26.90 30.36
CA SER A 48 0.71 -26.06 31.40
C SER A 48 -0.41 -26.77 32.20
N LYS A 49 -0.57 -28.09 32.05
CA LYS A 49 -1.58 -28.90 32.76
C LYS A 49 -3.02 -28.42 32.53
N GLY A 50 -3.35 -28.12 31.25
CA GLY A 50 -4.70 -27.75 30.84
C GLY A 50 -5.09 -26.29 31.12
N LYS A 51 -4.15 -25.39 31.33
CA LYS A 51 -4.43 -23.98 31.63
C LYS A 51 -5.12 -23.23 30.48
N LEU A 52 -4.73 -23.47 29.21
CA LEU A 52 -5.40 -22.84 28.07
C LEU A 52 -6.84 -23.35 27.96
N THR A 53 -7.06 -24.65 28.05
CA THR A 53 -8.38 -25.26 28.04
C THR A 53 -9.27 -24.70 29.19
N ALA A 54 -8.71 -24.50 30.38
CA ALA A 54 -9.46 -23.93 31.52
C ALA A 54 -9.89 -22.48 31.26
N VAL A 55 -9.03 -21.65 30.62
CA VAL A 55 -9.34 -20.27 30.22
C VAL A 55 -10.47 -20.26 29.19
N LEU A 56 -10.39 -21.12 28.18
CA LEU A 56 -11.40 -21.21 27.10
C LEU A 56 -12.77 -21.63 27.67
N LYS A 57 -12.80 -22.60 28.58
CA LYS A 57 -14.05 -23.06 29.23
C LYS A 57 -14.72 -21.96 30.05
N ARG A 58 -13.96 -21.01 30.61
CA ARG A 58 -14.51 -19.85 31.33
C ARG A 58 -15.06 -18.76 30.41
N GLY A 59 -14.71 -18.81 29.09
CA GLY A 59 -15.11 -17.79 28.13
C GLY A 59 -14.31 -16.49 28.23
N ASP A 60 -13.10 -16.51 28.79
CA ASP A 60 -12.26 -15.33 29.00
C ASP A 60 -11.67 -14.79 27.67
N LEU A 61 -11.63 -15.61 26.62
CA LEU A 61 -11.17 -15.22 25.27
C LEU A 61 -12.33 -14.76 24.40
N GLY A 62 -12.24 -13.55 23.84
CA GLY A 62 -13.22 -13.05 22.88
C GLY A 62 -13.31 -13.93 21.63
N GLN A 63 -14.52 -14.05 21.05
CA GLN A 63 -14.82 -15.02 19.99
C GLN A 63 -14.37 -14.58 18.59
N ASN A 64 -14.20 -13.27 18.35
CA ASN A 64 -13.79 -12.75 17.04
C ASN A 64 -12.31 -13.03 16.80
N ALA A 65 -11.95 -13.39 15.57
CA ALA A 65 -10.56 -13.55 15.16
C ALA A 65 -9.75 -12.29 15.51
N GLY A 66 -8.58 -12.48 16.15
CA GLY A 66 -7.73 -11.39 16.63
C GLY A 66 -8.03 -10.89 18.06
N SER A 67 -9.14 -11.30 18.67
CA SER A 67 -9.31 -11.11 20.13
C SER A 67 -8.19 -11.83 20.87
N SER A 68 -7.65 -11.26 21.93
CA SER A 68 -6.48 -11.83 22.59
C SER A 68 -6.52 -11.70 24.10
N LEU A 69 -5.88 -12.63 24.79
CA LEU A 69 -5.73 -12.66 26.23
C LEU A 69 -4.27 -12.96 26.59
N LEU A 70 -3.66 -12.12 27.42
CA LEU A 70 -2.30 -12.31 27.89
C LEU A 70 -2.31 -13.07 29.23
N LEU A 71 -1.64 -14.20 29.25
CA LEU A 71 -1.48 -15.07 30.41
C LEU A 71 -0.04 -15.00 30.94
N PHE A 72 0.11 -15.09 32.25
CA PHE A 72 1.39 -14.99 32.93
C PHE A 72 1.72 -16.29 33.65
N ASP A 73 2.99 -16.61 33.76
CA ASP A 73 3.53 -17.66 34.63
C ASP A 73 2.85 -19.02 34.43
N LEU A 74 2.72 -19.48 33.16
CA LEU A 74 2.17 -20.81 32.89
C LEU A 74 3.17 -21.90 33.32
N PRO A 75 2.78 -22.83 34.20
CA PRO A 75 3.70 -23.91 34.63
C PRO A 75 4.13 -24.77 33.43
N GLY A 76 5.39 -25.16 33.38
CA GLY A 76 5.93 -26.01 32.31
C GLY A 76 6.12 -25.34 30.95
N VAL A 77 5.93 -24.02 30.86
CA VAL A 77 6.18 -23.21 29.66
C VAL A 77 7.33 -22.26 29.95
N GLU A 78 8.37 -22.27 29.09
CA GLU A 78 9.59 -21.47 29.29
C GLU A 78 9.43 -19.97 28.93
N ALA A 79 8.36 -19.60 28.24
CA ALA A 79 8.05 -18.21 27.94
C ALA A 79 7.54 -17.46 29.17
N ASP A 80 7.98 -16.19 29.38
CA ASP A 80 7.51 -15.35 30.49
C ASP A 80 6.00 -15.13 30.46
N ARG A 81 5.42 -15.06 29.25
CA ARG A 81 4.00 -14.81 29.02
C ARG A 81 3.52 -15.59 27.79
N VAL A 82 2.25 -15.97 27.80
CA VAL A 82 1.57 -16.57 26.65
C VAL A 82 0.44 -15.65 26.20
N LEU A 83 0.48 -15.19 24.97
CA LEU A 83 -0.59 -14.45 24.31
C LEU A 83 -1.49 -15.44 23.56
N LEU A 84 -2.65 -15.73 24.12
CA LEU A 84 -3.68 -16.55 23.48
C LEU A 84 -4.50 -15.68 22.53
N VAL A 85 -4.57 -16.06 21.25
CA VAL A 85 -5.25 -15.30 20.20
C VAL A 85 -6.39 -16.12 19.63
N SER A 86 -7.59 -15.54 19.57
CA SER A 86 -8.75 -16.16 18.94
C SER A 86 -8.55 -16.26 17.42
N LEU A 87 -8.82 -17.44 16.88
CA LEU A 87 -8.82 -17.74 15.45
C LEU A 87 -10.22 -17.56 14.82
N GLY A 88 -11.20 -17.16 15.64
CA GLY A 88 -12.58 -17.02 15.22
C GLY A 88 -13.38 -18.32 15.31
N ARG A 89 -14.58 -18.29 14.74
CA ARG A 89 -15.49 -19.44 14.65
C ARG A 89 -15.24 -20.22 13.37
N ASP A 90 -16.28 -20.63 12.71
CA ASP A 90 -16.25 -21.42 11.49
C ASP A 90 -15.53 -20.72 10.32
N GLY A 91 -14.99 -21.53 9.38
CA GLY A 91 -14.44 -21.03 8.13
C GLY A 91 -13.08 -20.32 8.29
N PHE A 92 -12.15 -20.91 9.05
CA PHE A 92 -10.79 -20.39 9.14
C PHE A 92 -10.13 -20.32 7.76
N GLY A 93 -9.82 -19.13 7.29
CA GLY A 93 -9.22 -18.85 6.00
C GLY A 93 -8.38 -17.56 6.06
N ASP A 94 -8.06 -17.01 4.89
CA ASP A 94 -7.17 -15.85 4.74
C ASP A 94 -7.53 -14.69 5.66
N LYS A 95 -8.82 -14.31 5.73
CA LYS A 95 -9.27 -13.19 6.54
C LYS A 95 -9.05 -13.46 8.03
N ALA A 96 -9.49 -14.60 8.53
CA ALA A 96 -9.36 -14.95 9.94
C ALA A 96 -7.88 -15.08 10.36
N PHE A 97 -7.04 -15.63 9.47
CA PHE A 97 -5.60 -15.70 9.67
C PHE A 97 -4.97 -14.31 9.79
N ARG A 98 -5.31 -13.38 8.88
CA ARG A 98 -4.82 -11.99 8.93
C ARG A 98 -5.33 -11.27 10.18
N ASP A 99 -6.61 -11.41 10.52
CA ASP A 99 -7.20 -10.78 11.71
C ASP A 99 -6.51 -11.27 13.00
N ALA A 100 -6.20 -12.56 13.09
CA ALA A 100 -5.44 -13.14 14.20
C ALA A 100 -4.04 -12.54 14.32
N LEU A 101 -3.32 -12.38 13.18
CA LEU A 101 -2.00 -11.76 13.14
C LEU A 101 -2.05 -10.27 13.52
N VAL A 102 -3.02 -9.51 13.01
CA VAL A 102 -3.22 -8.09 13.35
C VAL A 102 -3.54 -7.94 14.85
N GLY A 103 -4.42 -8.79 15.39
CA GLY A 103 -4.73 -8.81 16.82
C GLY A 103 -3.51 -9.12 17.68
N ALA A 104 -2.71 -10.12 17.28
CA ALA A 104 -1.46 -10.46 17.94
C ALA A 104 -0.46 -9.29 17.93
N ALA A 105 -0.25 -8.67 16.77
CA ALA A 105 0.66 -7.54 16.63
C ALA A 105 0.24 -6.34 17.50
N LYS A 106 -1.07 -6.04 17.55
CA LYS A 106 -1.64 -4.99 18.41
C LYS A 106 -1.39 -5.27 19.90
N ALA A 107 -1.64 -6.52 20.34
CA ALA A 107 -1.44 -6.92 21.74
C ALA A 107 0.05 -6.88 22.11
N LEU A 108 0.95 -7.36 21.23
CA LEU A 108 2.40 -7.29 21.44
C LEU A 108 2.90 -5.86 21.61
N SER A 109 2.34 -4.91 20.88
CA SER A 109 2.68 -3.48 21.00
C SER A 109 2.39 -2.90 22.39
N GLY A 110 1.45 -3.49 23.15
CA GLY A 110 1.12 -3.10 24.54
C GLY A 110 1.82 -3.94 25.61
N SER A 111 2.51 -5.03 25.25
CA SER A 111 3.00 -6.03 26.20
C SER A 111 4.29 -5.65 26.95
N ARG A 112 5.01 -4.62 26.53
CA ARG A 112 6.36 -4.25 27.00
C ARG A 112 7.42 -5.36 26.86
N ALA A 113 7.12 -6.45 26.15
CA ALA A 113 8.11 -7.49 25.88
C ALA A 113 9.14 -7.01 24.84
N LYS A 114 10.39 -7.41 24.98
CA LYS A 114 11.45 -7.05 24.04
C LYS A 114 11.46 -7.95 22.82
N ASP A 115 10.99 -9.18 22.98
CA ASP A 115 10.93 -10.22 21.97
C ASP A 115 9.63 -11.02 22.05
N ALA A 116 9.27 -11.65 20.94
CA ALA A 116 8.11 -12.54 20.86
C ALA A 116 8.36 -13.69 19.89
N ILE A 117 7.76 -14.84 20.17
CA ILE A 117 7.71 -15.98 19.27
C ILE A 117 6.25 -16.22 18.87
N VAL A 118 6.00 -16.35 17.56
CA VAL A 118 4.67 -16.47 16.98
C VAL A 118 4.51 -17.85 16.34
N THR A 119 3.54 -18.65 16.82
CA THR A 119 3.27 -20.00 16.30
C THR A 119 2.15 -20.03 15.27
N LEU A 120 1.49 -18.89 14.99
CA LEU A 120 0.32 -18.84 14.09
C LEU A 120 0.65 -19.27 12.66
N THR A 121 1.91 -19.20 12.24
CA THR A 121 2.37 -19.66 10.91
C THR A 121 2.31 -21.18 10.73
N ALA A 122 2.25 -21.94 11.83
CA ALA A 122 2.08 -23.39 11.79
C ALA A 122 0.60 -23.81 11.54
N LEU A 123 -0.35 -22.87 11.60
CA LEU A 123 -1.75 -23.15 11.28
C LEU A 123 -1.92 -23.54 9.82
N ASP A 124 -2.81 -24.49 9.56
CA ASP A 124 -3.22 -24.78 8.20
C ASP A 124 -4.26 -23.75 7.74
N VAL A 125 -3.94 -23.02 6.67
CA VAL A 125 -4.86 -22.08 6.01
C VAL A 125 -5.22 -22.68 4.66
N PRO A 126 -6.49 -23.03 4.41
CA PRO A 126 -6.89 -23.71 3.19
C PRO A 126 -6.39 -23.02 1.92
N GLY A 127 -5.74 -23.78 1.04
CA GLY A 127 -5.20 -23.27 -0.22
C GLY A 127 -3.95 -22.40 -0.12
N ARG A 128 -3.37 -22.21 1.08
CA ARG A 128 -2.22 -21.36 1.31
C ARG A 128 -0.97 -22.13 1.72
N SER A 129 0.15 -21.89 0.99
CA SER A 129 1.44 -22.47 1.31
C SER A 129 2.03 -21.93 2.61
N LEU A 130 3.02 -22.64 3.18
CA LEU A 130 3.79 -22.12 4.30
C LEU A 130 4.51 -20.80 3.94
N ALA A 131 5.03 -20.69 2.73
CA ALA A 131 5.69 -19.46 2.26
C ALA A 131 4.72 -18.26 2.30
N TRP A 132 3.49 -18.42 1.83
CA TRP A 132 2.46 -17.37 1.93
C TRP A 132 2.16 -16.99 3.39
N ARG A 133 1.98 -17.99 4.28
CA ARG A 133 1.71 -17.73 5.70
C ARG A 133 2.85 -16.99 6.39
N LEU A 134 4.10 -17.34 6.08
CA LEU A 134 5.29 -16.67 6.61
C LEU A 134 5.44 -15.25 6.07
N GLN A 135 5.18 -15.02 4.78
CA GLN A 135 5.21 -13.68 4.18
C GLN A 135 4.15 -12.77 4.81
N GLU A 136 2.90 -13.25 4.94
CA GLU A 136 1.82 -12.49 5.55
C GLU A 136 2.07 -12.22 7.04
N ALA A 137 2.53 -13.23 7.79
CA ALA A 137 2.88 -13.05 9.19
C ALA A 137 4.00 -12.02 9.37
N SER A 138 5.07 -12.13 8.57
CA SER A 138 6.17 -11.17 8.60
C SER A 138 5.68 -9.75 8.31
N ARG A 139 4.90 -9.58 7.24
CA ARG A 139 4.35 -8.28 6.83
C ARG A 139 3.49 -7.67 7.93
N LEU A 140 2.51 -8.42 8.45
CA LEU A 140 1.54 -7.91 9.41
C LEU A 140 2.13 -7.67 10.80
N MET A 141 3.10 -8.48 11.23
CA MET A 141 3.80 -8.28 12.50
C MET A 141 4.68 -7.03 12.47
N VAL A 142 5.40 -6.80 11.36
CA VAL A 142 6.24 -5.60 11.21
C VAL A 142 5.36 -4.36 11.04
N ASP A 143 4.29 -4.43 10.23
CA ASP A 143 3.37 -3.31 10.03
C ASP A 143 2.61 -2.95 11.32
N GLY A 144 2.21 -3.95 12.13
CA GLY A 144 1.55 -3.71 13.43
C GLY A 144 2.43 -3.03 14.47
N ALA A 145 3.74 -3.07 14.30
CA ALA A 145 4.69 -2.34 15.14
C ALA A 145 4.96 -0.90 14.64
N TYR A 146 4.39 -0.51 13.50
CA TYR A 146 4.52 0.86 12.97
C TYR A 146 3.97 1.90 13.94
N ARG A 147 4.72 3.00 14.08
CA ARG A 147 4.32 4.19 14.83
C ARG A 147 4.79 5.44 14.08
N PHE A 148 3.90 6.40 13.97
CA PHE A 148 4.22 7.71 13.43
C PHE A 148 4.59 8.67 14.55
N ASP A 149 5.86 9.05 14.63
CA ASP A 149 6.41 9.85 15.74
C ASP A 149 6.63 11.33 15.39
N ALA A 150 6.67 11.68 14.11
CA ALA A 150 6.86 13.05 13.64
C ALA A 150 5.49 13.73 13.42
N PRO A 151 5.38 15.05 13.57
CA PRO A 151 6.35 16.05 14.01
C PRO A 151 6.22 16.41 15.52
N ARG A 152 5.81 15.48 16.35
CA ARG A 152 5.60 15.72 17.80
C ARG A 152 6.88 16.14 18.51
N ALA A 153 6.78 17.05 19.46
CA ALA A 153 7.89 17.34 20.37
C ALA A 153 8.28 16.05 21.12
N LYS A 154 9.58 15.80 21.27
CA LYS A 154 10.08 14.61 21.98
C LYS A 154 9.79 14.72 23.47
N THR A 155 8.61 14.34 23.89
CA THR A 155 8.15 14.35 25.30
C THR A 155 8.36 13.02 26.00
N GLY A 156 9.31 12.20 25.59
CA GLY A 156 9.65 10.92 26.22
C GLY A 156 10.19 9.91 25.21
N LYS A 157 10.92 8.90 25.70
CA LYS A 157 11.28 7.73 24.90
C LYS A 157 10.02 6.90 24.72
N ILE A 158 9.53 6.76 23.48
CA ILE A 158 8.51 5.75 23.17
C ILE A 158 9.21 4.41 23.30
N ASP A 159 8.91 3.68 24.36
CA ASP A 159 9.42 2.34 24.57
C ASP A 159 8.70 1.42 23.57
N ARG A 160 9.41 0.96 22.52
CA ARG A 160 8.86 0.07 21.51
C ARG A 160 8.83 -1.32 22.06
N ALA A 161 7.66 -1.88 22.21
CA ALA A 161 7.48 -3.29 22.51
C ALA A 161 7.96 -4.16 21.33
N ALA A 162 8.44 -5.37 21.65
CA ALA A 162 8.84 -6.42 20.71
C ALA A 162 9.70 -5.94 19.52
N ARG A 163 10.98 -5.75 19.78
CA ARG A 163 11.98 -5.41 18.74
C ARG A 163 12.43 -6.61 17.92
N LYS A 164 12.25 -7.82 18.44
CA LYS A 164 12.59 -9.08 17.79
C LYS A 164 11.34 -9.98 17.77
N ILE A 165 10.94 -10.42 16.59
CA ILE A 165 9.84 -11.36 16.40
C ILE A 165 10.35 -12.59 15.67
N THR A 166 10.14 -13.78 16.23
CA THR A 166 10.49 -15.04 15.60
C THR A 166 9.23 -15.80 15.20
N LEU A 167 9.11 -16.15 13.93
CA LEU A 167 8.05 -17.01 13.41
C LEU A 167 8.47 -18.46 13.61
N LEU A 168 7.72 -19.21 14.41
CA LEU A 168 8.03 -20.60 14.70
C LEU A 168 7.35 -21.51 13.67
N VAL A 169 8.13 -22.44 13.12
CA VAL A 169 7.65 -23.46 12.18
C VAL A 169 7.97 -24.85 12.67
N SER A 170 7.20 -25.84 12.22
CA SER A 170 7.49 -27.25 12.45
C SER A 170 8.51 -27.75 11.44
N GLY A 171 9.53 -28.47 11.89
CA GLY A 171 10.56 -29.06 11.05
C GLY A 171 11.65 -28.07 10.59
N LYS A 172 12.47 -28.48 9.63
CA LYS A 172 13.66 -27.72 9.19
C LYS A 172 13.24 -26.44 8.44
N VAL A 173 13.86 -25.30 8.79
CA VAL A 173 13.68 -24.03 8.08
C VAL A 173 14.34 -24.12 6.69
N SER A 174 13.53 -23.96 5.64
CA SER A 174 13.99 -23.93 4.25
C SER A 174 14.44 -22.52 3.83
N ASP A 175 15.19 -22.42 2.71
CA ASP A 175 15.55 -21.13 2.13
C ASP A 175 14.32 -20.40 1.55
N GLU A 176 13.30 -21.14 1.10
CA GLU A 176 12.01 -20.59 0.71
C GLU A 176 11.33 -19.89 1.90
N ALA A 177 11.34 -20.52 3.08
CA ALA A 177 10.81 -19.93 4.31
C ALA A 177 11.52 -18.61 4.69
N LYS A 178 12.85 -18.59 4.63
CA LYS A 178 13.64 -17.36 4.87
C LYS A 178 13.34 -16.27 3.84
N THR A 179 13.19 -16.66 2.58
CA THR A 179 12.83 -15.73 1.49
C THR A 179 11.44 -15.13 1.70
N ALA A 180 10.46 -15.93 2.11
CA ALA A 180 9.11 -15.47 2.40
C ALA A 180 9.09 -14.44 3.56
N VAL A 181 9.83 -14.71 4.64
CA VAL A 181 9.96 -13.75 5.76
C VAL A 181 10.60 -12.45 5.30
N ARG A 182 11.70 -12.52 4.53
CA ARG A 182 12.37 -11.34 3.97
C ARG A 182 11.44 -10.52 3.06
N ARG A 183 10.60 -11.19 2.25
CA ARG A 183 9.59 -10.53 1.40
C ARG A 183 8.57 -9.77 2.24
N GLY A 184 7.99 -10.43 3.25
CA GLY A 184 7.02 -9.79 4.14
C GLY A 184 7.59 -8.57 4.85
N GLN A 185 8.82 -8.66 5.35
CA GLN A 185 9.51 -7.52 5.97
C GLN A 185 9.71 -6.36 4.99
N ALA A 186 10.21 -6.63 3.78
CA ALA A 186 10.44 -5.59 2.78
C ALA A 186 9.14 -4.90 2.35
N ILE A 187 8.04 -5.65 2.21
CA ILE A 187 6.72 -5.08 1.93
C ILE A 187 6.27 -4.16 3.06
N ALA A 188 6.43 -4.58 4.31
CA ALA A 188 6.08 -3.75 5.48
C ALA A 188 6.94 -2.47 5.57
N GLU A 189 8.22 -2.53 5.20
CA GLU A 189 9.10 -1.35 5.13
C GLU A 189 8.64 -0.36 4.03
N GLY A 190 8.12 -0.87 2.90
CA GLY A 190 7.50 -0.05 1.85
C GLY A 190 6.18 0.59 2.30
N ILE A 191 5.33 -0.19 2.99
CA ILE A 191 4.08 0.30 3.59
C ILE A 191 4.39 1.40 4.63
N ALA A 192 5.40 1.20 5.47
CA ALA A 192 5.80 2.18 6.48
C ALA A 192 6.25 3.51 5.84
N LEU A 193 7.03 3.46 4.75
CA LEU A 193 7.40 4.68 4.02
C LEU A 193 6.17 5.39 3.45
N ALA A 194 5.23 4.66 2.85
CA ALA A 194 4.01 5.26 2.33
C ALA A 194 3.14 5.88 3.44
N LYS A 195 3.04 5.22 4.61
CA LYS A 195 2.39 5.77 5.80
C LYS A 195 3.09 7.02 6.33
N ASP A 196 4.42 7.01 6.40
CA ASP A 196 5.19 8.17 6.88
C ASP A 196 4.92 9.39 6.00
N LEU A 197 4.99 9.23 4.68
CA LEU A 197 4.74 10.32 3.73
C LEU A 197 3.30 10.84 3.81
N GLY A 198 2.30 9.95 3.82
CA GLY A 198 0.90 10.36 3.91
C GLY A 198 0.55 11.00 5.26
N ASN A 199 1.16 10.57 6.36
CA ASN A 199 0.89 11.11 7.69
C ASN A 199 1.52 12.49 7.92
N LEU A 200 2.57 12.85 7.20
CA LEU A 200 3.18 14.18 7.30
C LEU A 200 2.19 15.26 6.86
N PRO A 201 2.19 16.42 7.52
CA PRO A 201 1.38 17.55 7.08
C PRO A 201 1.94 18.19 5.80
N GLY A 202 1.07 18.83 4.99
CA GLY A 202 1.43 19.42 3.70
C GLY A 202 2.55 20.48 3.76
N ASN A 203 2.68 21.19 4.87
CA ASN A 203 3.78 22.14 5.06
C ASN A 203 5.16 21.47 5.23
N ILE A 204 5.20 20.16 5.45
CA ILE A 204 6.44 19.34 5.49
C ILE A 204 6.51 18.49 4.22
N CYS A 205 5.52 17.63 3.96
CA CYS A 205 5.47 16.79 2.76
C CYS A 205 4.91 17.57 1.58
N ASN A 206 5.68 18.53 1.09
CA ASN A 206 5.42 19.31 -0.12
C ASN A 206 6.11 18.65 -1.34
N PRO A 207 5.96 19.19 -2.59
CA PRO A 207 6.56 18.59 -3.77
C PRO A 207 8.09 18.41 -3.69
N THR A 208 8.79 19.35 -3.06
CA THR A 208 10.25 19.25 -2.85
C THR A 208 10.59 18.10 -1.90
N TYR A 209 9.81 17.89 -0.83
CA TYR A 209 10.04 16.80 0.11
C TYR A 209 9.87 15.41 -0.56
N LEU A 210 8.90 15.28 -1.48
CA LEU A 210 8.75 14.05 -2.27
C LEU A 210 9.96 13.82 -3.18
N ALA A 211 10.47 14.88 -3.82
CA ALA A 211 11.69 14.81 -4.64
C ALA A 211 12.92 14.42 -3.81
N ASP A 212 13.11 15.05 -2.65
CA ASP A 212 14.21 14.73 -1.72
C ASP A 212 14.12 13.28 -1.22
N THR A 213 12.91 12.79 -0.96
CA THR A 213 12.68 11.38 -0.57
C THR A 213 13.06 10.42 -1.68
N ALA A 214 12.67 10.71 -2.92
CA ALA A 214 13.06 9.91 -4.08
C ALA A 214 14.59 9.90 -4.27
N GLN A 215 15.25 11.05 -4.15
CA GLN A 215 16.70 11.16 -4.21
C GLN A 215 17.40 10.41 -3.08
N ALA A 216 16.83 10.42 -1.87
CA ALA A 216 17.36 9.65 -0.72
C ALA A 216 17.28 8.13 -0.99
N LEU A 217 16.16 7.63 -1.52
CA LEU A 217 16.03 6.25 -1.98
C LEU A 217 17.01 5.94 -3.11
N GLY A 218 17.19 6.89 -4.04
CA GLY A 218 18.18 6.78 -5.12
C GLY A 218 19.60 6.55 -4.57
N LYS A 219 19.99 7.29 -3.55
CA LYS A 219 21.30 7.13 -2.87
C LYS A 219 21.38 5.80 -2.11
N GLU A 220 20.34 5.43 -1.36
CA GLU A 220 20.32 4.19 -0.55
C GLU A 220 20.45 2.95 -1.42
N PHE A 221 19.71 2.89 -2.53
CA PHE A 221 19.61 1.71 -3.39
C PHE A 221 20.35 1.83 -4.72
N LYS A 222 21.11 2.91 -4.93
CA LYS A 222 21.86 3.19 -6.17
C LYS A 222 20.96 3.23 -7.41
N LEU A 223 19.82 3.94 -7.30
CA LEU A 223 18.88 4.15 -8.39
C LEU A 223 19.16 5.50 -9.07
N ALA A 224 18.93 5.57 -10.38
CA ALA A 224 18.92 6.86 -11.07
C ALA A 224 17.59 7.57 -10.75
N VAL A 225 17.68 8.86 -10.43
CA VAL A 225 16.53 9.70 -10.11
C VAL A 225 16.67 11.03 -10.84
N ASP A 226 15.70 11.32 -11.70
CA ASP A 226 15.58 12.58 -12.40
C ASP A 226 14.47 13.40 -11.75
N VAL A 227 14.72 14.66 -11.45
CA VAL A 227 13.74 15.60 -10.92
C VAL A 227 13.66 16.78 -11.86
N LEU A 228 12.56 16.88 -12.61
CA LEU A 228 12.32 17.98 -13.53
C LEU A 228 11.70 19.15 -12.79
N GLU A 229 12.28 20.32 -12.98
CA GLU A 229 11.78 21.58 -12.46
C GLU A 229 10.73 22.20 -13.40
N ARG A 230 10.01 23.22 -12.94
CA ARG A 230 8.94 23.90 -13.69
C ARG A 230 9.34 24.26 -15.14
N GLU A 231 10.56 24.75 -15.35
CA GLU A 231 11.01 25.13 -16.69
C GLU A 231 11.26 23.94 -17.62
N GLU A 232 11.74 22.83 -17.06
CA GLU A 232 11.92 21.59 -17.82
C GLU A 232 10.58 20.96 -18.18
N MET A 233 9.63 20.97 -17.24
CA MET A 233 8.25 20.54 -17.49
C MET A 233 7.60 21.39 -18.60
N ARG A 234 7.82 22.73 -18.58
CA ARG A 234 7.31 23.65 -19.59
C ARG A 234 7.90 23.34 -20.98
N LYS A 235 9.20 23.10 -21.08
CA LYS A 235 9.87 22.71 -22.33
C LYS A 235 9.34 21.41 -22.91
N LEU A 236 8.89 20.50 -22.06
CA LEU A 236 8.27 19.23 -22.46
C LEU A 236 6.78 19.34 -22.80
N GLY A 237 6.18 20.53 -22.65
CA GLY A 237 4.76 20.75 -22.93
C GLY A 237 3.81 20.20 -21.86
N MET A 238 4.26 20.02 -20.62
CA MET A 238 3.45 19.51 -19.50
C MET A 238 2.48 20.58 -18.97
N GLY A 239 1.64 21.13 -19.83
CA GLY A 239 0.75 22.25 -19.48
C GLY A 239 -0.36 21.83 -18.53
N ALA A 240 -0.83 20.58 -18.58
CA ALA A 240 -1.86 20.07 -17.71
C ALA A 240 -1.36 19.95 -16.25
N ALA A 241 -0.20 19.35 -16.01
CA ALA A 241 0.41 19.26 -14.70
C ALA A 241 0.79 20.63 -14.12
N LEU A 242 1.35 21.51 -14.95
CA LEU A 242 1.75 22.86 -14.54
C LEU A 242 0.57 23.75 -14.16
N SER A 243 -0.59 23.57 -14.80
CA SER A 243 -1.80 24.33 -14.49
C SER A 243 -2.30 24.10 -13.05
N VAL A 244 -2.12 22.89 -12.53
CA VAL A 244 -2.52 22.56 -11.16
C VAL A 244 -1.72 23.35 -10.13
N GLY A 245 -0.38 23.39 -10.29
CA GLY A 245 0.50 23.99 -9.29
C GLY A 245 0.73 25.49 -9.45
N GLN A 246 0.10 26.18 -10.43
CA GLN A 246 0.42 27.59 -10.68
C GLN A 246 -0.16 28.56 -9.65
N GLY A 247 -1.15 28.12 -8.86
CA GLY A 247 -1.70 28.91 -7.75
C GLY A 247 -0.89 28.81 -6.46
N SER A 248 -0.01 27.83 -6.34
CA SER A 248 0.81 27.58 -5.16
C SER A 248 2.13 28.32 -5.19
N ALA A 249 2.64 28.68 -4.00
CA ALA A 249 4.01 29.13 -3.80
C ALA A 249 5.03 27.98 -3.82
N GLN A 250 4.58 26.73 -3.69
CA GLN A 250 5.45 25.55 -3.78
C GLN A 250 5.86 25.27 -5.23
N PRO A 251 7.13 24.91 -5.50
CA PRO A 251 7.56 24.55 -6.85
C PRO A 251 6.93 23.22 -7.29
N CYS A 252 6.42 23.17 -8.53
CA CYS A 252 6.09 21.89 -9.15
C CYS A 252 7.35 21.06 -9.35
N LYS A 253 7.26 19.76 -9.14
CA LYS A 253 8.31 18.78 -9.39
C LYS A 253 7.74 17.62 -10.21
N PHE A 254 8.52 17.11 -11.14
CA PHE A 254 8.19 15.88 -11.86
C PHE A 254 9.32 14.89 -11.62
N ILE A 255 9.03 13.83 -10.87
CA ILE A 255 10.04 12.92 -10.34
C ILE A 255 10.00 11.63 -11.13
N VAL A 256 11.16 11.18 -11.61
CA VAL A 256 11.30 9.91 -12.33
C VAL A 256 12.40 9.08 -11.68
N MET A 257 12.08 7.84 -11.30
CA MET A 257 13.05 6.92 -10.71
C MET A 257 13.20 5.68 -11.59
N HIS A 258 14.43 5.19 -11.74
CA HIS A 258 14.75 4.05 -12.57
C HIS A 258 15.39 2.92 -11.75
N TYR A 259 14.75 1.76 -11.74
CA TYR A 259 15.30 0.53 -11.23
C TYR A 259 15.55 -0.43 -12.41
N LYS A 260 16.80 -0.83 -12.62
CA LYS A 260 17.23 -1.58 -13.81
C LYS A 260 17.95 -2.87 -13.42
N ARG A 261 17.20 -3.95 -13.13
CA ARG A 261 17.75 -5.28 -12.85
C ARG A 261 17.12 -6.38 -13.72
N GLY A 262 16.23 -6.01 -14.65
CA GLY A 262 15.55 -6.92 -15.58
C GLY A 262 16.25 -7.10 -16.92
N GLY A 263 17.51 -6.66 -17.09
CA GLY A 263 18.24 -6.75 -18.35
C GLY A 263 17.54 -5.99 -19.49
N LYS A 264 17.30 -6.65 -20.62
CA LYS A 264 16.64 -6.06 -21.81
C LYS A 264 15.10 -6.06 -21.75
N ALA A 265 14.50 -6.53 -20.66
CA ALA A 265 13.04 -6.58 -20.57
C ALA A 265 12.45 -5.18 -20.49
N GLN A 266 11.28 -4.99 -21.12
CA GLN A 266 10.49 -3.78 -21.01
C GLN A 266 10.15 -3.50 -19.54
N PRO A 267 10.19 -2.24 -19.08
CA PRO A 267 9.88 -1.90 -17.70
C PRO A 267 8.38 -1.98 -17.43
N VAL A 268 8.03 -2.24 -16.17
CA VAL A 268 6.75 -1.81 -15.61
C VAL A 268 6.88 -0.35 -15.23
N VAL A 269 5.85 0.47 -15.50
CA VAL A 269 5.83 1.87 -15.09
C VAL A 269 4.74 2.04 -14.04
N LEU A 270 5.08 2.62 -12.88
CA LEU A 270 4.14 3.05 -11.86
C LEU A 270 4.04 4.57 -11.86
N VAL A 271 2.83 5.10 -11.96
CA VAL A 271 2.57 6.55 -11.91
C VAL A 271 1.78 6.87 -10.66
N GLY A 272 2.26 7.80 -9.82
CA GLY A 272 1.60 8.14 -8.56
C GLY A 272 1.12 9.58 -8.53
N LYS A 273 -0.17 9.83 -8.27
CA LYS A 273 -0.69 11.17 -7.99
C LYS A 273 0.07 11.76 -6.79
N GLY A 274 0.71 12.92 -7.00
CA GLY A 274 1.54 13.61 -6.02
C GLY A 274 1.00 14.99 -5.64
N VAL A 275 -0.31 15.15 -5.48
CA VAL A 275 -0.92 16.40 -5.00
C VAL A 275 -0.71 16.49 -3.49
N THR A 276 0.28 17.25 -3.05
CA THR A 276 0.73 17.25 -1.65
C THR A 276 -0.23 17.91 -0.69
N PHE A 277 -1.04 18.83 -1.19
CA PHE A 277 -2.23 19.35 -0.53
C PHE A 277 -3.23 19.84 -1.58
N ASP A 278 -4.50 19.50 -1.40
CA ASP A 278 -5.55 19.85 -2.35
C ASP A 278 -6.66 20.68 -1.69
N THR A 279 -6.69 21.97 -1.99
CA THR A 279 -7.77 22.86 -1.57
C THR A 279 -8.96 22.84 -2.53
N GLY A 280 -8.83 22.17 -3.69
CA GLY A 280 -9.72 22.31 -4.84
C GLY A 280 -9.35 23.48 -5.78
N GLY A 281 -8.37 24.31 -5.42
CA GLY A 281 -8.02 25.50 -6.18
C GLY A 281 -9.13 26.57 -6.11
N ILE A 282 -9.46 27.20 -7.24
CA ILE A 282 -10.57 28.20 -7.33
C ILE A 282 -11.94 27.53 -7.08
N SER A 283 -12.13 26.26 -7.48
CA SER A 283 -13.29 25.45 -7.10
C SER A 283 -13.12 24.93 -5.66
N LEU A 284 -13.06 25.85 -4.69
CA LEU A 284 -12.64 25.61 -3.32
C LEU A 284 -13.52 24.57 -2.60
N LYS A 285 -12.87 23.59 -1.98
CA LYS A 285 -13.54 22.58 -1.13
C LYS A 285 -14.14 23.23 0.13
N PRO A 286 -15.21 22.63 0.70
CA PRO A 286 -15.64 22.99 2.05
C PRO A 286 -14.51 22.83 3.08
N GLY A 287 -14.44 23.69 4.10
CA GLY A 287 -13.41 23.59 5.13
C GLY A 287 -13.48 22.32 5.99
N ALA A 288 -14.66 21.68 6.08
CA ALA A 288 -14.83 20.43 6.81
C ALA A 288 -14.00 19.30 6.16
N ASN A 289 -13.14 18.65 6.95
CA ASN A 289 -12.22 17.57 6.52
C ASN A 289 -11.18 18.00 5.47
N MET A 290 -10.98 19.28 5.20
CA MET A 290 -9.94 19.73 4.26
C MET A 290 -8.53 19.36 4.76
N ASP A 291 -8.33 19.22 6.07
CA ASP A 291 -7.07 18.75 6.67
C ASP A 291 -6.69 17.31 6.25
N GLU A 292 -7.65 16.50 5.78
CA GLU A 292 -7.41 15.17 5.22
C GLU A 292 -6.85 15.22 3.78
N MET A 293 -6.88 16.38 3.12
CA MET A 293 -6.30 16.58 1.79
C MET A 293 -4.77 16.52 1.77
N LYS A 294 -4.12 16.42 2.93
CA LYS A 294 -2.71 16.01 3.04
C LYS A 294 -2.47 14.57 2.55
N PHE A 295 -3.51 13.72 2.53
CA PHE A 295 -3.44 12.36 2.03
C PHE A 295 -3.56 12.25 0.50
N ASP A 296 -3.76 13.36 -0.19
CA ASP A 296 -4.01 13.38 -1.63
C ASP A 296 -2.77 13.05 -2.49
N MET A 297 -1.64 12.87 -1.85
CA MET A 297 -0.38 12.37 -2.41
C MET A 297 -0.11 10.88 -2.11
N CYS A 298 -1.07 10.13 -1.56
CA CYS A 298 -0.87 8.72 -1.23
C CYS A 298 -0.63 7.82 -2.45
N GLY A 299 -1.02 8.26 -3.66
CA GLY A 299 -0.60 7.62 -4.91
C GLY A 299 0.92 7.64 -5.07
N ALA A 300 1.53 8.82 -4.94
CA ALA A 300 2.99 8.98 -4.97
C ALA A 300 3.68 8.22 -3.83
N ALA A 301 3.13 8.29 -2.62
CA ALA A 301 3.66 7.57 -1.47
C ALA A 301 3.69 6.05 -1.70
N SER A 302 2.64 5.50 -2.32
CA SER A 302 2.55 4.08 -2.65
C SER A 302 3.56 3.66 -3.71
N VAL A 303 3.79 4.50 -4.71
CA VAL A 303 4.81 4.27 -5.75
C VAL A 303 6.22 4.26 -5.14
N LEU A 304 6.53 5.22 -4.24
CA LEU A 304 7.81 5.25 -3.52
C LEU A 304 7.96 4.04 -2.60
N GLY A 305 6.89 3.61 -1.92
CA GLY A 305 6.86 2.40 -1.10
C GLY A 305 7.12 1.13 -1.89
N ALA A 306 6.48 0.97 -3.06
CA ALA A 306 6.70 -0.15 -3.97
C ALA A 306 8.12 -0.15 -4.54
N MET A 307 8.65 1.01 -4.96
CA MET A 307 10.03 1.15 -5.44
C MET A 307 11.04 0.72 -4.36
N LYS A 308 10.86 1.17 -3.11
CA LYS A 308 11.69 0.77 -1.97
C LYS A 308 11.66 -0.74 -1.78
N THR A 309 10.47 -1.36 -1.82
CA THR A 309 10.31 -2.82 -1.65
C THR A 309 11.02 -3.59 -2.76
N VAL A 310 10.83 -3.21 -4.02
CA VAL A 310 11.48 -3.83 -5.18
C VAL A 310 13.01 -3.74 -5.08
N ALA A 311 13.52 -2.56 -4.71
CA ALA A 311 14.94 -2.32 -4.55
C ALA A 311 15.54 -3.13 -3.37
N ARG A 312 14.82 -3.22 -2.24
CA ARG A 312 15.22 -4.01 -1.07
C ARG A 312 15.27 -5.50 -1.35
N LEU A 313 14.34 -6.01 -2.16
CA LEU A 313 14.29 -7.42 -2.57
C LEU A 313 15.20 -7.74 -3.75
N GLU A 314 15.78 -6.74 -4.38
CA GLU A 314 16.63 -6.89 -5.56
C GLU A 314 15.96 -7.68 -6.69
N LEU A 315 14.65 -7.42 -6.93
CA LEU A 315 13.88 -8.19 -7.90
C LEU A 315 14.48 -8.07 -9.32
N PRO A 316 14.53 -9.17 -10.10
CA PRO A 316 15.10 -9.17 -11.46
C PRO A 316 14.12 -8.58 -12.50
N ILE A 317 13.70 -7.33 -12.30
CA ILE A 317 12.79 -6.59 -13.19
C ILE A 317 13.33 -5.20 -13.50
N ASN A 318 12.78 -4.56 -14.51
CA ASN A 318 12.94 -3.14 -14.74
C ASN A 318 11.66 -2.42 -14.29
N LEU A 319 11.82 -1.38 -13.48
CA LEU A 319 10.72 -0.58 -12.94
C LEU A 319 11.03 0.90 -13.12
N VAL A 320 10.07 1.66 -13.59
CA VAL A 320 10.12 3.13 -13.62
C VAL A 320 9.00 3.67 -12.72
N ALA A 321 9.32 4.61 -11.86
CA ALA A 321 8.34 5.36 -11.08
C ALA A 321 8.26 6.80 -11.59
N ILE A 322 7.04 7.31 -11.78
CA ILE A 322 6.77 8.69 -12.23
C ILE A 322 5.82 9.35 -11.24
N ILE A 323 6.17 10.54 -10.76
CA ILE A 323 5.36 11.29 -9.79
C ILE A 323 5.27 12.75 -10.22
N PRO A 324 4.11 13.19 -10.76
CA PRO A 324 3.82 14.61 -10.92
C PRO A 324 3.46 15.18 -9.53
N ALA A 325 4.41 15.88 -8.90
CA ALA A 325 4.28 16.43 -7.56
C ALA A 325 3.94 17.92 -7.63
N VAL A 326 2.75 18.27 -7.16
CA VAL A 326 2.18 19.62 -7.19
C VAL A 326 1.38 19.90 -5.92
N GLU A 327 1.03 21.17 -5.69
CA GLU A 327 0.09 21.58 -4.65
C GLU A 327 -1.03 22.41 -5.29
N ASN A 328 -2.29 22.05 -5.07
CA ASN A 328 -3.47 22.75 -5.63
C ASN A 328 -4.00 23.79 -4.67
N MET A 329 -3.72 25.06 -4.96
CA MET A 329 -4.07 26.19 -4.10
C MET A 329 -4.82 27.28 -4.86
N PRO A 330 -5.75 28.00 -4.21
CA PRO A 330 -6.29 29.25 -4.74
C PRO A 330 -5.19 30.32 -4.73
N GLY A 331 -5.22 31.23 -5.69
CA GLY A 331 -4.25 32.33 -5.76
C GLY A 331 -4.47 33.19 -6.97
N GLY A 332 -3.76 34.30 -7.05
CA GLY A 332 -3.87 35.24 -8.17
C GLY A 332 -3.47 34.65 -9.53
N ASN A 333 -2.63 33.61 -9.52
CA ASN A 333 -2.17 32.91 -10.71
C ASN A 333 -2.87 31.54 -10.92
N ALA A 334 -3.81 31.18 -10.02
CA ALA A 334 -4.44 29.86 -10.07
C ALA A 334 -5.27 29.68 -11.37
N THR A 335 -5.32 28.45 -11.84
CA THR A 335 -6.19 28.02 -12.93
C THR A 335 -7.64 28.25 -12.55
N ARG A 336 -8.44 28.76 -13.49
CA ARG A 336 -9.85 29.10 -13.29
C ARG A 336 -10.75 28.09 -14.01
N PRO A 337 -11.93 27.81 -13.50
CA PRO A 337 -12.96 27.15 -14.30
C PRO A 337 -13.18 27.88 -15.65
N GLY A 338 -13.15 27.11 -16.74
CA GLY A 338 -13.22 27.64 -18.11
C GLY A 338 -11.86 27.86 -18.79
N ASP A 339 -10.74 27.79 -18.07
CA ASP A 339 -9.41 27.84 -18.70
C ASP A 339 -9.18 26.59 -19.54
N VAL A 340 -8.50 26.77 -20.68
CA VAL A 340 -8.08 25.68 -21.56
C VAL A 340 -6.55 25.54 -21.50
N VAL A 341 -6.09 24.32 -21.27
CA VAL A 341 -4.64 24.01 -21.20
C VAL A 341 -4.29 22.97 -22.23
N THR A 342 -3.04 22.99 -22.71
CA THR A 342 -2.51 21.96 -23.62
C THR A 342 -1.67 20.98 -22.82
N SER A 343 -2.01 19.70 -22.87
CA SER A 343 -1.24 18.62 -22.24
C SER A 343 0.02 18.28 -23.06
N MET A 344 0.92 17.50 -22.47
CA MET A 344 2.13 17.01 -23.15
C MET A 344 1.82 16.21 -24.42
N SER A 345 0.66 15.56 -24.52
CA SER A 345 0.22 14.83 -25.72
C SER A 345 -0.20 15.76 -26.88
N GLY A 346 -0.34 17.06 -26.63
CA GLY A 346 -0.89 18.04 -27.55
C GLY A 346 -2.42 18.18 -27.46
N GLN A 347 -3.13 17.31 -26.77
CA GLN A 347 -4.56 17.44 -26.55
C GLN A 347 -4.85 18.64 -25.65
N THR A 348 -5.86 19.44 -26.03
CA THR A 348 -6.36 20.55 -25.22
C THR A 348 -7.41 20.07 -24.25
N ILE A 349 -7.38 20.62 -23.03
CA ILE A 349 -8.27 20.23 -21.92
C ILE A 349 -8.96 21.48 -21.39
N GLU A 350 -10.30 21.51 -21.45
CA GLU A 350 -11.11 22.52 -20.76
C GLU A 350 -11.25 22.14 -19.29
N ILE A 351 -10.82 23.02 -18.40
CA ILE A 351 -10.88 22.81 -16.96
C ILE A 351 -12.20 23.36 -16.43
N LEU A 352 -13.22 22.52 -16.33
CA LEU A 352 -14.54 22.91 -15.80
C LEU A 352 -14.57 22.99 -14.28
N ASN A 353 -13.69 22.22 -13.61
CA ASN A 353 -13.57 22.19 -12.16
C ASN A 353 -12.10 21.98 -11.77
N THR A 354 -11.55 22.94 -11.02
CA THR A 354 -10.15 22.88 -10.58
C THR A 354 -9.91 21.89 -9.44
N ASP A 355 -10.98 21.32 -8.84
CA ASP A 355 -10.94 20.21 -7.86
C ASP A 355 -10.86 18.81 -8.54
N ALA A 356 -10.82 18.77 -9.87
CA ALA A 356 -10.51 17.60 -10.68
C ALA A 356 -9.09 17.69 -11.27
N GLU A 357 -8.13 18.03 -10.44
CA GLU A 357 -6.74 18.39 -10.75
C GLU A 357 -5.83 17.16 -10.91
N GLY A 358 -6.06 16.10 -10.12
CA GLY A 358 -5.19 14.91 -10.09
C GLY A 358 -5.03 14.27 -11.46
N ARG A 359 -6.13 14.20 -12.23
CA ARG A 359 -6.11 13.66 -13.60
C ARG A 359 -5.32 14.51 -14.58
N LEU A 360 -5.15 15.80 -14.34
CA LEU A 360 -4.35 16.70 -15.18
C LEU A 360 -2.85 16.37 -15.04
N GLY A 361 -2.37 16.22 -13.81
CA GLY A 361 -1.00 15.77 -13.56
C GLY A 361 -0.74 14.37 -14.11
N LEU A 362 -1.71 13.46 -13.97
CA LEU A 362 -1.61 12.09 -14.49
C LEU A 362 -1.62 12.05 -16.02
N ALA A 363 -2.36 12.92 -16.71
CA ALA A 363 -2.38 12.98 -18.18
C ALA A 363 -0.98 13.21 -18.75
N ASP A 364 -0.24 14.19 -18.22
CA ASP A 364 1.13 14.46 -18.66
C ASP A 364 2.08 13.33 -18.24
N ALA A 365 1.88 12.72 -17.07
CA ALA A 365 2.70 11.61 -16.59
C ALA A 365 2.50 10.32 -17.42
N LEU A 366 1.28 10.01 -17.83
CA LEU A 366 0.96 8.88 -18.71
C LEU A 366 1.56 9.09 -20.11
N THR A 367 1.44 10.31 -20.65
CA THR A 367 2.09 10.67 -21.92
C THR A 367 3.63 10.56 -21.81
N TYR A 368 4.19 11.00 -20.68
CA TYR A 368 5.63 10.87 -20.44
C TYR A 368 6.10 9.41 -20.36
N ALA A 369 5.25 8.51 -19.86
CA ALA A 369 5.55 7.08 -19.72
C ALA A 369 5.80 6.37 -21.06
N GLU A 370 5.22 6.86 -22.17
CA GLU A 370 5.38 6.29 -23.51
C GLU A 370 6.85 6.13 -23.93
N ARG A 371 7.73 7.05 -23.52
CA ARG A 371 9.16 7.05 -23.86
C ARG A 371 9.94 5.84 -23.35
N PHE A 372 9.40 5.11 -22.41
CA PHE A 372 10.04 3.93 -21.82
C PHE A 372 9.64 2.62 -22.51
N ASP A 373 8.76 2.66 -23.51
CA ASP A 373 8.20 1.47 -24.17
C ASP A 373 7.77 0.41 -23.11
N PRO A 374 6.80 0.73 -22.24
CA PRO A 374 6.51 -0.06 -21.05
C PRO A 374 5.80 -1.37 -21.38
N ALA A 375 6.13 -2.44 -20.64
CA ALA A 375 5.34 -3.69 -20.67
C ALA A 375 3.91 -3.48 -20.17
N CYS A 376 3.72 -2.59 -19.21
CA CYS A 376 2.45 -2.05 -18.75
C CYS A 376 2.69 -0.80 -17.90
N VAL A 377 1.65 0.03 -17.77
CA VAL A 377 1.62 1.20 -16.89
C VAL A 377 0.49 1.04 -15.89
N ILE A 378 0.76 1.30 -14.62
CA ILE A 378 -0.26 1.33 -13.57
C ILE A 378 -0.18 2.70 -12.92
N ASP A 379 -1.27 3.47 -12.96
CA ASP A 379 -1.35 4.70 -12.19
C ASP A 379 -2.19 4.51 -10.92
N ILE A 380 -1.81 5.24 -9.87
CA ILE A 380 -2.38 5.15 -8.54
C ILE A 380 -2.73 6.55 -8.06
N ALA A 381 -3.99 6.78 -7.76
CA ALA A 381 -4.44 8.10 -7.35
C ALA A 381 -5.60 8.06 -6.34
N THR A 382 -5.59 9.00 -5.42
CA THR A 382 -6.75 9.43 -4.63
C THR A 382 -7.61 10.32 -5.54
N LEU A 383 -8.35 9.68 -6.48
CA LEU A 383 -8.84 10.44 -7.61
C LEU A 383 -10.27 10.94 -7.44
N THR A 384 -11.17 10.10 -6.92
CA THR A 384 -12.58 10.50 -6.92
C THR A 384 -13.33 10.17 -5.63
N GLY A 385 -14.09 11.14 -5.12
CA GLY A 385 -15.10 10.87 -4.10
C GLY A 385 -16.19 9.91 -4.59
N ALA A 386 -16.43 9.83 -5.89
CA ALA A 386 -17.38 8.89 -6.48
C ALA A 386 -16.97 7.44 -6.27
N CYS A 387 -15.67 7.13 -6.29
CA CYS A 387 -15.15 5.79 -5.95
C CYS A 387 -15.43 5.44 -4.49
N VAL A 388 -15.26 6.39 -3.57
CA VAL A 388 -15.58 6.21 -2.15
C VAL A 388 -17.08 5.91 -1.95
N ILE A 389 -17.95 6.62 -2.66
CA ILE A 389 -19.41 6.39 -2.59
C ILE A 389 -19.76 4.99 -3.13
N ALA A 390 -19.10 4.55 -4.21
CA ALA A 390 -19.40 3.27 -4.86
C ALA A 390 -18.87 2.05 -4.09
N LEU A 391 -17.63 2.12 -3.56
CA LEU A 391 -16.89 0.98 -3.01
C LEU A 391 -16.57 1.11 -1.52
N GLY A 392 -16.83 2.26 -0.91
CA GLY A 392 -16.48 2.53 0.49
C GLY A 392 -14.97 2.57 0.73
N ASN A 393 -14.56 2.17 1.95
CA ASN A 393 -13.17 2.27 2.41
C ASN A 393 -12.44 0.91 2.42
N LEU A 394 -13.06 -0.15 1.89
CA LEU A 394 -12.50 -1.51 1.94
C LEU A 394 -11.82 -1.93 0.65
N THR A 395 -12.20 -1.35 -0.48
CA THR A 395 -11.84 -1.84 -1.81
C THR A 395 -11.48 -0.65 -2.70
N SER A 396 -10.33 -0.72 -3.37
CA SER A 396 -9.91 0.29 -4.37
C SER A 396 -10.64 0.08 -5.69
N GLY A 397 -10.93 1.16 -6.42
CA GLY A 397 -11.45 1.07 -7.78
C GLY A 397 -10.34 0.65 -8.75
N LEU A 398 -10.61 -0.32 -9.62
CA LEU A 398 -9.71 -0.72 -10.69
C LEU A 398 -10.35 -0.44 -12.05
N PHE A 399 -9.62 0.19 -12.94
CA PHE A 399 -9.95 0.37 -14.34
C PHE A 399 -8.77 -0.10 -15.19
N ALA A 400 -9.02 -0.71 -16.34
CA ALA A 400 -7.94 -1.18 -17.20
C ALA A 400 -8.41 -1.30 -18.65
N ASN A 401 -7.49 -1.05 -19.60
CA ASN A 401 -7.70 -1.28 -21.03
C ASN A 401 -7.23 -2.69 -21.48
N ASP A 402 -6.70 -3.51 -20.56
CA ASP A 402 -6.22 -4.88 -20.80
C ASP A 402 -6.76 -5.80 -19.70
N ASP A 403 -7.43 -6.89 -20.12
CA ASP A 403 -8.11 -7.81 -19.19
C ASP A 403 -7.11 -8.64 -18.38
N GLU A 404 -6.01 -9.06 -19.00
CA GLU A 404 -4.97 -9.85 -18.32
C GLU A 404 -4.30 -9.04 -17.20
N LEU A 405 -3.99 -7.76 -17.48
CA LEU A 405 -3.44 -6.86 -16.46
C LEU A 405 -4.43 -6.65 -15.30
N ALA A 406 -5.72 -6.49 -15.62
CA ALA A 406 -6.75 -6.35 -14.61
C ALA A 406 -6.85 -7.60 -13.72
N GLU A 407 -6.88 -8.80 -14.32
CA GLU A 407 -6.94 -10.07 -13.58
C GLU A 407 -5.70 -10.24 -12.66
N GLN A 408 -4.49 -9.95 -13.14
CA GLN A 408 -3.26 -10.02 -12.35
C GLN A 408 -3.30 -9.09 -11.13
N LEU A 409 -3.81 -7.86 -11.28
CA LEU A 409 -3.95 -6.91 -10.17
C LEU A 409 -5.02 -7.33 -9.17
N LEU A 410 -6.16 -7.89 -9.64
CA LEU A 410 -7.21 -8.42 -8.77
C LEU A 410 -6.71 -9.63 -7.95
N GLU A 411 -5.95 -10.54 -8.58
CA GLU A 411 -5.34 -11.69 -7.91
C GLU A 411 -4.38 -11.21 -6.81
N SER A 412 -3.46 -10.30 -7.14
CA SER A 412 -2.53 -9.73 -6.16
C SER A 412 -3.24 -9.01 -5.01
N GLY A 413 -4.33 -8.30 -5.30
CA GLY A 413 -5.16 -7.68 -4.28
C GLY A 413 -5.84 -8.68 -3.35
N SER A 414 -6.28 -9.82 -3.88
CA SER A 414 -6.84 -10.92 -3.10
C SER A 414 -5.78 -11.59 -2.23
N ASP A 415 -4.62 -11.89 -2.81
CA ASP A 415 -3.52 -12.60 -2.14
C ASP A 415 -2.90 -11.81 -0.99
N THR A 416 -2.95 -10.49 -1.05
CA THR A 416 -2.45 -9.58 0.00
C THR A 416 -3.53 -9.06 0.94
N GLY A 417 -4.82 -9.26 0.60
CA GLY A 417 -5.95 -8.64 1.29
C GLY A 417 -6.12 -7.15 0.99
N ASP A 418 -5.32 -6.59 0.09
CA ASP A 418 -5.41 -5.20 -0.38
C ASP A 418 -6.27 -5.11 -1.64
N ARG A 419 -7.57 -5.40 -1.46
CA ARG A 419 -8.51 -5.69 -2.53
C ARG A 419 -8.78 -4.50 -3.44
N ALA A 420 -8.94 -4.79 -4.74
CA ALA A 420 -9.49 -3.90 -5.74
C ALA A 420 -10.74 -4.53 -6.37
N TRP A 421 -11.57 -3.70 -7.02
CA TRP A 421 -12.74 -4.13 -7.77
C TRP A 421 -12.79 -3.43 -9.10
N ARG A 422 -12.93 -4.19 -10.19
CA ARG A 422 -12.95 -3.64 -11.55
C ARG A 422 -14.29 -2.98 -11.84
N LEU A 423 -14.23 -1.72 -12.29
CA LEU A 423 -15.37 -0.93 -12.76
C LEU A 423 -15.35 -0.82 -14.29
N PRO A 424 -16.51 -0.60 -14.96
CA PRO A 424 -16.60 -0.57 -16.41
C PRO A 424 -16.00 0.72 -17.00
N MET A 425 -15.52 0.64 -18.26
CA MET A 425 -15.09 1.79 -19.07
C MET A 425 -15.60 1.62 -20.51
N PHE A 426 -16.93 1.67 -20.70
CA PHE A 426 -17.51 1.61 -22.04
C PHE A 426 -17.24 2.92 -22.81
N ASP A 427 -17.10 2.83 -24.12
CA ASP A 427 -16.74 3.98 -24.95
C ASP A 427 -17.80 5.10 -24.93
N GLU A 428 -19.06 4.78 -24.65
CA GLU A 428 -20.15 5.74 -24.49
C GLU A 428 -19.93 6.75 -23.35
N TYR A 429 -19.14 6.40 -22.34
CA TYR A 429 -18.75 7.33 -21.28
C TYR A 429 -17.85 8.47 -21.76
N GLN A 430 -17.17 8.31 -22.91
CA GLN A 430 -16.38 9.39 -23.52
C GLN A 430 -17.24 10.58 -23.94
N ASP A 431 -18.52 10.33 -24.28
CA ASP A 431 -19.45 11.40 -24.66
C ASP A 431 -19.73 12.40 -23.52
N LEU A 432 -19.56 11.94 -22.27
CA LEU A 432 -19.71 12.81 -21.09
C LEU A 432 -18.51 13.78 -20.90
N LEU A 433 -17.41 13.55 -21.61
CA LEU A 433 -16.20 14.37 -21.54
C LEU A 433 -16.07 15.37 -22.71
N LYS A 434 -17.10 15.48 -23.55
CA LYS A 434 -17.10 16.43 -24.68
C LYS A 434 -17.01 17.87 -24.17
N SER A 435 -16.21 18.67 -24.84
CA SER A 435 -16.11 20.12 -24.65
C SER A 435 -16.48 20.85 -25.93
N ASN A 436 -17.03 22.03 -25.82
CA ASN A 436 -17.23 22.92 -26.97
C ASN A 436 -16.00 23.79 -27.26
N PHE A 437 -15.00 23.79 -26.38
CA PHE A 437 -13.88 24.74 -26.42
C PHE A 437 -12.50 24.06 -26.44
N ALA A 438 -12.46 22.74 -26.24
CA ALA A 438 -11.23 21.93 -26.21
C ALA A 438 -11.52 20.52 -26.74
N ASP A 439 -10.47 19.70 -26.89
CA ASP A 439 -10.60 18.30 -27.29
C ASP A 439 -11.33 17.45 -26.25
N VAL A 440 -11.22 17.84 -24.98
CA VAL A 440 -11.83 17.13 -23.85
C VAL A 440 -12.03 18.07 -22.66
N SER A 441 -13.07 17.84 -21.85
CA SER A 441 -13.21 18.47 -20.54
C SER A 441 -12.60 17.61 -19.43
N ASN A 442 -12.11 18.24 -18.35
CA ASN A 442 -11.56 17.49 -17.22
C ASN A 442 -12.64 16.84 -16.33
N LEU A 443 -13.93 17.09 -16.58
CA LEU A 443 -15.02 16.61 -15.77
C LEU A 443 -16.19 16.13 -16.66
N GLY A 444 -16.69 14.91 -16.38
CA GLY A 444 -17.84 14.31 -17.08
C GLY A 444 -19.19 14.48 -16.34
N GLY A 445 -19.28 15.45 -15.43
CA GLY A 445 -20.46 15.65 -14.58
C GLY A 445 -20.44 14.77 -13.32
N ARG A 446 -21.52 14.83 -12.53
CA ARG A 446 -21.65 14.12 -11.25
C ARG A 446 -21.88 12.60 -11.39
N PRO A 447 -22.77 12.12 -12.31
CA PRO A 447 -22.97 10.69 -12.50
C PRO A 447 -21.72 10.00 -13.05
N ALA A 448 -21.48 8.75 -12.61
CA ALA A 448 -20.35 7.93 -13.05
C ALA A 448 -18.95 8.57 -12.87
N GLY A 449 -18.78 9.43 -11.85
CA GLY A 449 -17.59 10.27 -11.70
C GLY A 449 -16.26 9.51 -11.68
N ALA A 450 -16.20 8.32 -11.08
CA ALA A 450 -15.01 7.48 -11.10
C ALA A 450 -14.73 6.90 -12.51
N ILE A 451 -15.79 6.52 -13.22
CA ILE A 451 -15.69 5.96 -14.58
C ILE A 451 -15.25 7.05 -15.57
N THR A 452 -15.87 8.24 -15.52
CA THR A 452 -15.49 9.35 -16.42
C THR A 452 -14.07 9.84 -16.15
N ALA A 453 -13.60 9.80 -14.88
CA ALA A 453 -12.21 10.08 -14.55
C ALA A 453 -11.25 9.07 -15.19
N ALA A 454 -11.56 7.78 -15.12
CA ALA A 454 -10.76 6.74 -15.78
C ALA A 454 -10.83 6.85 -17.31
N CYS A 455 -12.00 7.17 -17.89
CA CYS A 455 -12.16 7.42 -19.33
C CYS A 455 -11.33 8.63 -19.79
N PHE A 456 -11.22 9.68 -18.96
CA PHE A 456 -10.32 10.79 -19.24
C PHE A 456 -8.86 10.31 -19.29
N LEU A 457 -8.39 9.55 -18.30
CA LEU A 457 -7.02 9.03 -18.25
C LEU A 457 -6.71 8.07 -19.42
N LYS A 458 -7.66 7.21 -19.80
CA LYS A 458 -7.52 6.28 -20.93
C LYS A 458 -7.06 6.99 -22.20
N ARG A 459 -7.48 8.23 -22.46
CA ARG A 459 -7.08 9.02 -23.65
C ARG A 459 -5.57 9.28 -23.74
N PHE A 460 -4.86 9.20 -22.61
CA PHE A 460 -3.42 9.40 -22.50
C PHE A 460 -2.66 8.09 -22.30
N ALA A 461 -3.37 6.93 -22.37
CA ALA A 461 -2.84 5.61 -22.10
C ALA A 461 -3.13 4.57 -23.21
N ASP A 462 -3.55 5.02 -24.41
CA ASP A 462 -3.98 4.11 -25.48
C ASP A 462 -2.81 3.35 -26.16
N LYS A 463 -1.56 3.78 -25.92
CA LYS A 463 -0.38 3.20 -26.60
C LYS A 463 0.25 2.02 -25.84
N PHE A 464 -0.26 1.67 -24.67
CA PHE A 464 0.29 0.60 -23.83
C PHE A 464 -0.81 -0.08 -23.00
N LYS A 465 -0.53 -1.27 -22.46
CA LYS A 465 -1.37 -1.91 -21.45
C LYS A 465 -1.40 -1.03 -20.21
N TRP A 466 -2.60 -0.64 -19.76
CA TRP A 466 -2.76 0.32 -18.68
C TRP A 466 -3.83 -0.12 -17.69
N ALA A 467 -3.58 0.20 -16.42
CA ALA A 467 -4.54 0.12 -15.34
C ALA A 467 -4.46 1.35 -14.44
N HIS A 468 -5.61 1.77 -13.92
CA HIS A 468 -5.78 2.82 -12.92
C HIS A 468 -6.33 2.23 -11.63
N LEU A 469 -5.69 2.56 -10.51
CA LEU A 469 -6.17 2.27 -9.16
C LEU A 469 -6.64 3.56 -8.48
N ASP A 470 -7.95 3.72 -8.36
CA ASP A 470 -8.54 4.80 -7.54
C ASP A 470 -8.57 4.36 -6.08
N ILE A 471 -7.70 4.98 -5.30
CA ILE A 471 -7.47 4.65 -3.88
C ILE A 471 -8.09 5.68 -2.93
N ALA A 472 -8.95 6.56 -3.40
CA ALA A 472 -9.55 7.64 -2.60
C ALA A 472 -10.24 7.12 -1.32
N GLY A 473 -10.84 5.91 -1.36
CA GLY A 473 -11.47 5.29 -0.20
C GLY A 473 -10.52 4.48 0.69
N THR A 474 -9.35 4.07 0.19
CA THR A 474 -8.50 3.08 0.85
C THR A 474 -7.16 3.62 1.36
N ASN A 475 -6.79 4.82 0.93
CA ASN A 475 -5.50 5.46 1.22
C ASN A 475 -5.32 5.88 2.69
N ALA A 476 -6.40 6.22 3.39
CA ALA A 476 -6.38 6.70 4.76
C ALA A 476 -7.62 6.25 5.55
N VAL A 477 -7.52 6.32 6.86
CA VAL A 477 -8.63 6.16 7.81
C VAL A 477 -8.90 7.51 8.45
N SER A 478 -10.17 7.88 8.59
CA SER A 478 -10.64 9.11 9.25
C SER A 478 -11.04 8.85 10.72
N GLY A 479 -11.38 9.90 11.47
CA GLY A 479 -11.81 9.83 12.86
C GLY A 479 -10.64 9.63 13.84
N ASP A 480 -10.90 8.93 14.96
CA ASP A 480 -9.90 8.74 16.04
C ASP A 480 -8.66 7.97 15.60
N ALA A 481 -8.79 7.11 14.60
CA ALA A 481 -7.70 6.34 14.02
C ALA A 481 -7.06 7.01 12.80
N LYS A 482 -7.30 8.32 12.59
CA LYS A 482 -6.85 9.07 11.41
C LYS A 482 -5.39 8.79 11.08
N GLY A 483 -5.17 8.34 9.84
CA GLY A 483 -3.82 8.07 9.34
C GLY A 483 -3.81 7.35 8.00
N ALA A 484 -2.69 7.46 7.29
CA ALA A 484 -2.46 6.75 6.04
C ALA A 484 -2.35 5.24 6.27
N THR A 485 -2.96 4.46 5.36
CA THR A 485 -2.97 2.99 5.42
C THR A 485 -1.74 2.35 4.78
N GLY A 486 -1.07 3.08 3.87
CA GLY A 486 -0.01 2.56 3.00
C GLY A 486 -0.52 1.69 1.86
N ARG A 487 -1.84 1.62 1.64
CA ARG A 487 -2.43 0.94 0.49
C ARG A 487 -2.23 1.79 -0.78
N PRO A 488 -2.00 1.15 -1.97
CA PRO A 488 -1.96 -0.28 -2.24
C PRO A 488 -0.54 -0.88 -2.38
N VAL A 489 0.43 -0.50 -1.54
CA VAL A 489 1.82 -1.00 -1.63
C VAL A 489 1.88 -2.53 -1.65
N ALA A 490 1.07 -3.22 -0.82
CA ALA A 490 1.05 -4.68 -0.76
C ALA A 490 0.60 -5.29 -2.08
N LEU A 491 -0.50 -4.82 -2.67
CA LEU A 491 -1.00 -5.25 -3.98
C LEU A 491 0.05 -5.02 -5.08
N LEU A 492 0.63 -3.82 -5.15
CA LEU A 492 1.62 -3.45 -6.18
C LEU A 492 2.87 -4.32 -6.09
N THR A 493 3.37 -4.56 -4.89
CA THR A 493 4.60 -5.34 -4.70
C THR A 493 4.39 -6.81 -4.97
N ASP A 494 3.23 -7.38 -4.62
CA ASP A 494 2.89 -8.76 -4.95
C ASP A 494 2.82 -8.96 -6.47
N PHE A 495 2.15 -8.05 -7.18
CA PHE A 495 2.11 -8.03 -8.64
C PHE A 495 3.53 -7.99 -9.26
N LEU A 496 4.42 -7.14 -8.72
CA LEU A 496 5.80 -7.02 -9.23
C LEU A 496 6.63 -8.27 -8.91
N ILE A 497 6.43 -8.91 -7.76
CA ILE A 497 7.07 -10.19 -7.39
C ILE A 497 6.60 -11.29 -8.33
N ALA A 498 5.30 -11.42 -8.56
CA ALA A 498 4.74 -12.42 -9.48
C ALA A 498 5.30 -12.26 -10.90
N ARG A 499 5.44 -11.03 -11.39
CA ARG A 499 6.06 -10.76 -12.70
C ARG A 499 7.56 -11.12 -12.73
N ALA A 500 8.29 -10.86 -11.67
CA ALA A 500 9.70 -11.24 -11.55
C ALA A 500 9.87 -12.77 -11.59
N GLU A 501 9.01 -13.52 -10.90
CA GLU A 501 9.04 -14.98 -10.85
C GLU A 501 8.64 -15.63 -12.19
N ASN A 502 7.62 -15.12 -12.86
CA ASN A 502 7.20 -15.63 -14.17
C ASN A 502 8.31 -15.46 -15.23
N ARG A 503 9.08 -14.37 -15.17
CA ARG A 503 10.26 -14.18 -16.03
C ARG A 503 11.39 -15.16 -15.69
N ALA A 504 11.62 -15.43 -14.42
CA ALA A 504 12.66 -16.38 -13.98
C ALA A 504 12.35 -17.83 -14.39
N ARG A 505 11.06 -18.20 -14.54
CA ARG A 505 10.63 -19.55 -14.93
C ARG A 505 10.51 -19.77 -16.45
N GLY A 506 10.73 -18.72 -17.29
CA GLY A 506 10.54 -18.79 -18.74
C GLY A 506 9.12 -19.23 -19.08
N THR A 507 8.21 -18.28 -19.29
CA THR A 507 6.86 -18.46 -19.87
C THR A 507 6.27 -19.86 -19.82
N THR A 508 5.85 -20.32 -18.65
CA THR A 508 4.90 -21.42 -18.54
C THR A 508 3.59 -20.81 -18.07
N THR A 509 2.66 -20.69 -19.01
CA THR A 509 1.28 -20.26 -18.83
C THR A 509 0.63 -20.95 -17.64
N ARG A 510 0.29 -20.18 -16.58
CA ARG A 510 -0.69 -20.57 -15.57
C ARG A 510 -2.11 -20.47 -16.15
N SER A 511 -2.43 -21.32 -17.15
CA SER A 511 -3.79 -21.58 -17.54
C SER A 511 -4.25 -22.88 -16.86
N GLY A 512 -4.85 -22.79 -15.69
CA GLY A 512 -5.32 -24.03 -15.05
C GLY A 512 -5.94 -23.94 -13.67
N LEU A 513 -6.43 -22.79 -13.24
CA LEU A 513 -7.27 -22.72 -12.04
C LEU A 513 -8.40 -21.71 -12.27
N ARG A 514 -9.32 -22.10 -13.12
CA ARG A 514 -10.60 -21.43 -13.26
C ARG A 514 -11.70 -22.24 -12.59
N ARG A 515 -12.55 -21.54 -11.84
CA ARG A 515 -13.92 -21.80 -11.39
C ARG A 515 -14.11 -22.56 -10.09
N ALA A 516 -14.34 -21.78 -9.04
CA ALA A 516 -15.54 -21.91 -8.22
C ALA A 516 -15.80 -20.52 -7.64
N ALA A 517 -16.96 -19.99 -7.99
CA ALA A 517 -17.50 -18.69 -7.63
C ALA A 517 -17.84 -18.60 -6.16
#